data_a605c968787edf1c4ddf86e751a22653
#
_entry.id   a605c968787edf1c4ddf86e751a22653
#
_cell.length_a   1.000
_cell.length_b   1.000
_cell.length_c   1.000
_cell.angle_alpha   90.00
_cell.angle_beta   90.00
_cell.angle_gamma   90.00
#
_symmetry.space_group_name_H-M   'P 1'
#
loop_
_entity.id
_entity.type
_entity.pdbx_description
1 polymer ?
#
loop_
_entity_poly.entity_id
_entity_poly.type
_entity_poly.pdbx_seq_one_letter_code
_entity_poly.pdbx_strand_id
1 'polypeptide(L)'
;LDLMLPGIDGYQVCREIRTRSNTPIIMLSAKGEVFDKVLGLELGADDYIMKPFDAKELVARVKAVLRRYQVGSKPETPQADKGKCVEYPGIEINLTNYSVIVDGHTVEMPPKELELLYFLASSPNQVFTREQLLDQIWGYEYIGDTRTVDVHVKRLREKIKDHNGWSLSTVWGIGYKFEVK
;
A
#
# COMPACT_ATOMS: atom_id res chain seq x y z
N LEU A 1 -10.26 -12.75 1.35
CA LEU A 1 -11.66 -12.39 1.43
C LEU A 1 -12.33 -12.70 0.09
N ASP A 2 -13.28 -13.64 0.08
CA ASP A 2 -14.09 -13.91 -1.10
C ASP A 2 -15.21 -12.86 -1.23
N LEU A 3 -15.34 -12.28 -2.42
CA LEU A 3 -16.40 -11.29 -2.68
C LEU A 3 -17.77 -11.92 -2.92
N MET A 4 -17.81 -13.21 -3.27
CA MET A 4 -19.06 -13.92 -3.60
C MET A 4 -19.55 -14.81 -2.45
N LEU A 5 -19.41 -14.37 -1.22
CA LEU A 5 -19.96 -15.08 -0.08
C LEU A 5 -21.48 -14.92 -0.01
N PRO A 6 -22.24 -15.99 0.30
CA PRO A 6 -23.67 -15.87 0.44
C PRO A 6 -24.03 -15.02 1.68
N GLY A 7 -24.93 -14.08 1.51
CA GLY A 7 -25.54 -13.30 2.59
C GLY A 7 -24.85 -11.99 2.97
N ILE A 8 -23.56 -11.82 2.71
CA ILE A 8 -22.82 -10.58 3.02
C ILE A 8 -22.00 -10.17 1.80
N ASP A 9 -22.07 -8.90 1.42
CA ASP A 9 -21.21 -8.34 0.39
C ASP A 9 -19.75 -8.25 0.88
N GLY A 10 -18.83 -8.93 0.18
CA GLY A 10 -17.41 -8.91 0.54
C GLY A 10 -16.78 -7.51 0.51
N TYR A 11 -17.29 -6.60 -0.29
CA TYR A 11 -16.85 -5.20 -0.27
C TYR A 11 -17.22 -4.50 1.05
N GLN A 12 -18.41 -4.77 1.57
CA GLN A 12 -18.84 -4.26 2.86
C GLN A 12 -17.97 -4.83 3.98
N VAL A 13 -17.70 -6.13 3.95
CA VAL A 13 -16.81 -6.78 4.93
C VAL A 13 -15.41 -6.14 4.93
N CYS A 14 -14.83 -5.88 3.76
CA CYS A 14 -13.54 -5.21 3.66
C CYS A 14 -13.57 -3.83 4.32
N ARG A 15 -14.61 -3.05 4.03
CA ARG A 15 -14.81 -1.72 4.64
C ARG A 15 -14.90 -1.79 6.15
N GLU A 16 -15.69 -2.73 6.68
CA GLU A 16 -15.83 -2.92 8.13
C GLU A 16 -14.52 -3.36 8.80
N ILE A 17 -13.74 -4.25 8.18
CA ILE A 17 -12.43 -4.63 8.69
C ILE A 17 -11.52 -3.39 8.76
N ARG A 18 -11.51 -2.56 7.72
CA ARG A 18 -10.66 -1.37 7.65
C ARG A 18 -11.00 -0.29 8.68
N THR A 19 -12.23 -0.25 9.19
CA THR A 19 -12.57 0.66 10.30
C THR A 19 -11.95 0.24 11.64
N ARG A 20 -11.48 -1.01 11.74
CA ARG A 20 -11.03 -1.61 13.02
C ARG A 20 -9.62 -2.19 12.97
N SER A 21 -9.07 -2.42 11.78
CA SER A 21 -7.81 -3.16 11.62
C SER A 21 -7.09 -2.85 10.31
N ASN A 22 -5.77 -2.82 10.37
CA ASN A 22 -4.89 -2.76 9.20
C ASN A 22 -4.43 -4.16 8.73
N THR A 23 -5.08 -5.23 9.18
CA THR A 23 -4.80 -6.59 8.71
C THR A 23 -4.76 -6.65 7.17
N PRO A 24 -3.73 -7.24 6.57
CA PRO A 24 -3.65 -7.39 5.12
C PRO A 24 -4.86 -8.14 4.56
N ILE A 25 -5.42 -7.64 3.46
CA ILE A 25 -6.61 -8.20 2.80
C ILE A 25 -6.30 -8.46 1.34
N ILE A 26 -6.44 -9.70 0.90
CA ILE A 26 -6.45 -10.08 -0.51
C ILE A 26 -7.89 -10.43 -0.88
N MET A 27 -8.45 -9.74 -1.86
CA MET A 27 -9.78 -10.04 -2.37
C MET A 27 -9.74 -11.12 -3.44
N LEU A 28 -10.70 -12.06 -3.36
CA LEU A 28 -10.90 -13.12 -4.36
C LEU A 28 -12.24 -12.90 -5.06
N SER A 29 -12.25 -12.81 -6.38
CA SER A 29 -13.49 -12.58 -7.13
C SER A 29 -13.52 -13.26 -8.49
N ALA A 30 -14.70 -13.68 -8.92
CA ALA A 30 -14.97 -14.08 -10.30
C ALA A 30 -15.21 -12.86 -11.23
N LYS A 31 -15.38 -11.66 -10.67
CA LYS A 31 -15.57 -10.42 -11.42
C LYS A 31 -14.23 -9.91 -11.91
N GLY A 32 -14.06 -9.83 -13.22
CA GLY A 32 -12.79 -9.48 -13.88
C GLY A 32 -12.73 -8.08 -14.44
N GLU A 33 -13.79 -7.28 -14.27
CA GLU A 33 -13.78 -5.93 -14.79
C GLU A 33 -12.81 -5.04 -14.03
N VAL A 34 -12.16 -4.13 -14.76
CA VAL A 34 -11.22 -3.18 -14.16
C VAL A 34 -11.87 -2.38 -13.04
N PHE A 35 -13.16 -2.05 -13.19
CA PHE A 35 -13.96 -1.35 -12.19
C PHE A 35 -14.03 -2.11 -10.86
N ASP A 36 -14.29 -3.43 -10.88
CA ASP A 36 -14.38 -4.25 -9.67
C ASP A 36 -13.04 -4.32 -8.92
N LYS A 37 -11.93 -4.41 -9.66
CA LYS A 37 -10.58 -4.41 -9.08
C LYS A 37 -10.26 -3.06 -8.41
N VAL A 38 -10.53 -1.96 -9.11
CA VAL A 38 -10.32 -0.60 -8.59
C VAL A 38 -11.17 -0.39 -7.34
N LEU A 39 -12.45 -0.77 -7.37
CA LEU A 39 -13.35 -0.67 -6.23
C LEU A 39 -12.83 -1.46 -5.02
N GLY A 40 -12.41 -2.71 -5.21
CA GLY A 40 -11.86 -3.54 -4.14
C GLY A 40 -10.64 -2.91 -3.48
N LEU A 41 -9.73 -2.38 -4.29
CA LEU A 41 -8.55 -1.67 -3.82
C LEU A 41 -8.93 -0.34 -3.14
N GLU A 42 -9.87 0.42 -3.66
CA GLU A 42 -10.39 1.64 -3.03
C GLU A 42 -11.02 1.40 -1.66
N LEU A 43 -11.61 0.24 -1.44
CA LEU A 43 -12.21 -0.16 -0.17
C LEU A 43 -11.19 -0.64 0.88
N GLY A 44 -9.92 -0.76 0.52
CA GLY A 44 -8.87 -1.07 1.47
C GLY A 44 -8.14 -2.38 1.24
N ALA A 45 -8.44 -3.15 0.21
CA ALA A 45 -7.68 -4.35 -0.12
C ALA A 45 -6.22 -4.01 -0.47
N ASP A 46 -5.30 -4.89 -0.10
CA ASP A 46 -3.87 -4.79 -0.43
C ASP A 46 -3.58 -5.44 -1.78
N ASP A 47 -4.37 -6.45 -2.15
CA ASP A 47 -4.27 -7.16 -3.44
C ASP A 47 -5.63 -7.73 -3.87
N TYR A 48 -5.73 -8.12 -5.14
CA TYR A 48 -6.94 -8.65 -5.75
C TYR A 48 -6.59 -9.80 -6.70
N ILE A 49 -7.24 -10.95 -6.54
CA ILE A 49 -7.03 -12.16 -7.35
C ILE A 49 -8.33 -12.55 -8.05
N MET A 50 -8.21 -12.81 -9.34
CA MET A 50 -9.34 -13.28 -10.16
C MET A 50 -9.49 -14.80 -10.10
N LYS A 51 -10.73 -15.26 -9.97
CA LYS A 51 -11.08 -16.67 -10.13
C LYS A 51 -11.32 -16.98 -11.63
N PRO A 52 -10.88 -18.14 -12.13
CA PRO A 52 -10.12 -19.18 -11.45
C PRO A 52 -8.65 -18.77 -11.29
N PHE A 53 -8.03 -19.12 -10.16
CA PHE A 53 -6.61 -18.85 -9.88
C PHE A 53 -5.86 -20.15 -9.56
N ASP A 54 -4.57 -20.18 -9.82
CA ASP A 54 -3.70 -21.28 -9.39
C ASP A 54 -3.43 -21.16 -7.88
N ALA A 55 -3.49 -22.30 -7.17
CA ALA A 55 -3.19 -22.32 -5.74
C ALA A 55 -1.77 -21.82 -5.41
N LYS A 56 -0.81 -22.04 -6.33
CA LYS A 56 0.56 -21.53 -6.16
C LYS A 56 0.60 -20.00 -6.27
N GLU A 57 -0.21 -19.40 -7.15
CA GLU A 57 -0.36 -17.95 -7.25
C GLU A 57 -0.90 -17.38 -5.94
N LEU A 58 -2.01 -17.93 -5.42
CA LEU A 58 -2.57 -17.49 -4.15
C LEU A 58 -1.53 -17.57 -3.03
N VAL A 59 -0.85 -18.71 -2.89
CA VAL A 59 0.18 -18.91 -1.85
C VAL A 59 1.33 -17.92 -2.02
N ALA A 60 1.78 -17.66 -3.24
CA ALA A 60 2.85 -16.70 -3.51
C ALA A 60 2.45 -15.27 -3.09
N ARG A 61 1.22 -14.85 -3.41
CA ARG A 61 0.68 -13.54 -3.04
C ARG A 61 0.49 -13.40 -1.53
N VAL A 62 -0.06 -14.42 -0.87
CA VAL A 62 -0.18 -14.46 0.60
C VAL A 62 1.19 -14.33 1.25
N LYS A 63 2.19 -15.13 0.81
CA LYS A 63 3.55 -15.04 1.33
C LYS A 63 4.17 -13.65 1.10
N ALA A 64 3.96 -13.05 -0.08
CA ALA A 64 4.46 -11.72 -0.38
C ALA A 64 3.86 -10.65 0.52
N VAL A 65 2.55 -10.72 0.77
CA VAL A 65 1.85 -9.81 1.69
C VAL A 65 2.30 -10.03 3.14
N LEU A 66 2.33 -11.28 3.62
CA LEU A 66 2.71 -11.61 5.00
C LEU A 66 4.18 -11.35 5.31
N ARG A 67 5.10 -11.58 4.38
CA ARG A 67 6.53 -11.29 4.57
C ARG A 67 6.75 -9.84 4.98
N ARG A 68 5.97 -8.93 4.45
CA ARG A 68 6.03 -7.51 4.74
C ARG A 68 5.39 -7.16 6.07
N TYR A 69 4.33 -7.88 6.42
CA TYR A 69 3.64 -7.73 7.70
C TYR A 69 4.46 -8.28 8.89
N GLN A 70 5.21 -9.38 8.69
CA GLN A 70 6.02 -10.01 9.73
C GLN A 70 7.30 -9.25 10.08
N VAL A 71 7.81 -8.40 9.19
CA VAL A 71 8.97 -7.55 9.49
C VAL A 71 8.65 -6.51 10.58
N GLY A 72 7.36 -6.18 10.78
CA GLY A 72 6.90 -5.29 11.86
C GLY A 72 6.61 -5.96 13.20
N SER A 73 6.72 -7.29 13.33
CA SER A 73 6.20 -8.02 14.49
C SER A 73 7.25 -8.63 15.44
N LYS A 74 8.53 -8.30 15.29
CA LYS A 74 9.54 -8.67 16.30
C LYS A 74 9.87 -7.45 17.16
N PRO A 75 9.63 -7.50 18.48
CA PRO A 75 10.21 -6.55 19.40
C PRO A 75 11.70 -6.92 19.57
N GLU A 76 12.57 -6.35 18.78
CA GLU A 76 13.98 -6.32 19.09
C GLU A 76 14.30 -5.01 19.81
N THR A 77 14.91 -5.15 20.97
CA THR A 77 15.50 -4.14 21.87
C THR A 77 16.18 -2.98 21.10
N PRO A 78 16.16 -1.78 21.65
CA PRO A 78 16.68 -0.59 20.99
C PRO A 78 18.21 -0.63 20.91
N GLN A 79 18.74 -1.16 19.84
CA GLN A 79 20.07 -0.81 19.38
C GLN A 79 19.91 0.11 18.18
N ALA A 80 20.56 1.25 18.23
CA ALA A 80 20.54 2.30 17.24
C ALA A 80 21.12 1.83 15.90
N ASP A 81 20.39 1.02 15.21
CA ASP A 81 20.53 0.85 13.77
C ASP A 81 19.58 1.88 13.14
N LYS A 82 20.12 2.83 12.40
CA LYS A 82 19.32 3.76 11.57
C LYS A 82 18.67 2.93 10.46
N GLY A 83 17.73 2.08 10.87
CA GLY A 83 16.93 1.24 10.01
C GLY A 83 16.18 2.11 8.99
N LYS A 84 15.62 1.52 7.98
CA LYS A 84 14.90 2.15 6.86
C LYS A 84 13.90 3.21 7.33
N CYS A 85 14.41 4.38 7.71
CA CYS A 85 13.68 5.54 8.20
C CYS A 85 13.98 6.74 7.31
N VAL A 86 12.97 7.51 6.98
CA VAL A 86 13.08 8.76 6.21
C VAL A 86 12.31 9.83 6.96
N GLU A 87 12.97 10.97 7.17
CA GLU A 87 12.43 12.11 7.91
C GLU A 87 12.44 13.37 7.04
N TYR A 88 11.32 14.07 7.04
CA TYR A 88 11.17 15.42 6.47
C TYR A 88 10.40 16.29 7.45
N PRO A 89 10.40 17.61 7.28
CA PRO A 89 9.63 18.50 8.15
C PRO A 89 8.17 18.02 8.25
N GLY A 90 7.74 17.71 9.48
CA GLY A 90 6.38 17.27 9.76
C GLY A 90 6.05 15.81 9.40
N ILE A 91 6.99 15.02 8.90
CA ILE A 91 6.74 13.60 8.63
C ILE A 91 7.96 12.73 8.94
N GLU A 92 7.72 11.60 9.61
CA GLU A 92 8.67 10.52 9.83
C GLU A 92 8.05 9.22 9.29
N ILE A 93 8.78 8.51 8.43
CA ILE A 93 8.35 7.27 7.79
C ILE A 93 9.36 6.19 8.15
N ASN A 94 8.95 5.20 8.88
CA ASN A 94 9.81 4.12 9.33
C ASN A 94 9.30 2.77 8.82
N LEU A 95 10.02 2.21 7.85
CA LEU A 95 9.69 0.91 7.26
C LEU A 95 10.10 -0.26 8.16
N THR A 96 11.02 -0.06 9.11
CA THR A 96 11.48 -1.13 10.00
C THR A 96 10.39 -1.52 11.00
N ASN A 97 9.72 -0.52 11.59
CA ASN A 97 8.65 -0.74 12.57
C ASN A 97 7.24 -0.48 11.98
N TYR A 98 7.14 -0.23 10.68
CA TYR A 98 5.90 0.05 9.96
C TYR A 98 5.09 1.21 10.58
N SER A 99 5.76 2.29 10.93
CA SER A 99 5.11 3.48 11.48
C SER A 99 5.28 4.71 10.60
N VAL A 100 4.27 5.56 10.60
CA VAL A 100 4.28 6.89 10.00
C VAL A 100 3.79 7.88 11.03
N ILE A 101 4.55 8.95 11.25
CA ILE A 101 4.18 10.05 12.15
C ILE A 101 4.06 11.30 11.28
N VAL A 102 2.94 11.97 11.36
CA VAL A 102 2.68 13.24 10.67
C VAL A 102 2.30 14.28 11.71
N ASP A 103 3.04 15.39 11.76
CA ASP A 103 2.88 16.48 12.74
C ASP A 103 2.77 15.96 14.19
N GLY A 104 3.60 14.98 14.53
CA GLY A 104 3.66 14.36 15.86
C GLY A 104 2.54 13.32 16.15
N HIS A 105 1.67 13.04 15.19
CA HIS A 105 0.59 12.06 15.34
C HIS A 105 0.87 10.81 14.51
N THR A 106 0.69 9.65 15.11
CA THR A 106 0.79 8.37 14.39
C THR A 106 -0.36 8.23 13.39
N VAL A 107 -0.03 7.98 12.13
CA VAL A 107 -0.98 7.73 11.06
C VAL A 107 -0.96 6.25 10.71
N GLU A 108 -2.08 5.58 10.90
CA GLU A 108 -2.19 4.16 10.55
C GLU A 108 -2.29 3.97 9.04
N MET A 109 -1.42 3.11 8.52
CA MET A 109 -1.38 2.78 7.09
C MET A 109 -1.31 1.28 6.87
N PRO A 110 -2.09 0.73 5.92
CA PRO A 110 -1.85 -0.61 5.40
C PRO A 110 -0.43 -0.76 4.85
N PRO A 111 0.16 -1.96 4.93
CA PRO A 111 1.57 -2.19 4.56
C PRO A 111 1.94 -1.64 3.18
N LYS A 112 1.08 -1.83 2.18
CA LYS A 112 1.34 -1.36 0.80
C LYS A 112 1.37 0.15 0.65
N GLU A 113 0.54 0.85 1.41
CA GLU A 113 0.54 2.32 1.43
C GLU A 113 1.84 2.83 2.04
N LEU A 114 2.27 2.23 3.16
CA LEU A 114 3.50 2.61 3.84
C LEU A 114 4.75 2.30 2.99
N GLU A 115 4.81 1.11 2.38
CA GLU A 115 5.90 0.71 1.48
C GLU A 115 6.01 1.67 0.29
N LEU A 116 4.88 2.03 -0.33
CA LEU A 116 4.84 2.98 -1.45
C LEU A 116 5.31 4.38 -1.02
N LEU A 117 4.82 4.87 0.12
CA LEU A 117 5.22 6.16 0.66
C LEU A 117 6.72 6.19 0.98
N TYR A 118 7.21 5.16 1.68
CA TYR A 118 8.63 5.04 2.02
C TYR A 118 9.51 5.01 0.76
N PHE A 119 9.13 4.21 -0.24
CA PHE A 119 9.89 4.10 -1.48
C PHE A 119 10.02 5.45 -2.20
N LEU A 120 8.91 6.15 -2.35
CA LEU A 120 8.90 7.48 -2.97
C LEU A 120 9.69 8.50 -2.16
N ALA A 121 9.53 8.52 -0.84
CA ALA A 121 10.22 9.45 0.06
C ALA A 121 11.72 9.15 0.19
N SER A 122 12.15 7.91 -0.01
CA SER A 122 13.57 7.52 -0.02
C SER A 122 14.32 8.01 -1.26
N SER A 123 13.61 8.46 -2.29
CA SER A 123 14.19 9.00 -3.53
C SER A 123 13.52 10.32 -3.90
N PRO A 124 13.74 11.39 -3.10
CA PRO A 124 13.07 12.66 -3.28
C PRO A 124 13.38 13.27 -4.65
N ASN A 125 12.37 13.91 -5.23
CA ASN A 125 12.40 14.56 -6.53
C ASN A 125 12.60 13.61 -7.74
N GLN A 126 12.74 12.30 -7.51
CA GLN A 126 12.79 11.31 -8.56
C GLN A 126 11.37 10.92 -9.01
N VAL A 127 11.16 10.92 -10.32
CA VAL A 127 9.90 10.47 -10.93
C VAL A 127 9.96 8.98 -11.17
N PHE A 128 8.93 8.26 -10.74
CA PHE A 128 8.75 6.84 -11.01
C PHE A 128 7.48 6.63 -11.84
N THR A 129 7.57 5.77 -12.85
CA THR A 129 6.39 5.39 -13.63
C THR A 129 5.49 4.47 -12.80
N ARG A 130 4.24 4.33 -13.23
CA ARG A 130 3.28 3.42 -12.58
C ARG A 130 3.76 1.98 -12.59
N GLU A 131 4.35 1.55 -13.71
CA GLU A 131 4.93 0.21 -13.88
C GLU A 131 6.10 0.00 -12.92
N GLN A 132 7.02 0.95 -12.81
CA GLN A 132 8.14 0.86 -11.88
C GLN A 132 7.66 0.76 -10.42
N LEU A 133 6.65 1.55 -10.04
CA LEU A 133 6.08 1.49 -8.70
C LEU A 133 5.35 0.17 -8.44
N LEU A 134 4.64 -0.33 -9.44
CA LEU A 134 3.95 -1.62 -9.36
C LEU A 134 4.97 -2.75 -9.13
N ASP A 135 6.02 -2.81 -9.94
CA ASP A 135 7.08 -3.82 -9.84
C ASP A 135 7.80 -3.75 -8.48
N GLN A 136 8.13 -2.56 -8.03
CA GLN A 136 8.87 -2.37 -6.77
C GLN A 136 8.05 -2.71 -5.53
N ILE A 137 6.77 -2.35 -5.52
CA ILE A 137 5.93 -2.48 -4.32
C ILE A 137 5.13 -3.79 -4.33
N TRP A 138 4.63 -4.23 -5.50
CA TRP A 138 3.85 -5.48 -5.62
C TRP A 138 4.66 -6.65 -6.15
N GLY A 139 5.77 -6.39 -6.84
CA GLY A 139 6.69 -7.37 -7.39
C GLY A 139 6.47 -7.59 -8.89
N TYR A 140 7.55 -7.99 -9.58
CA TYR A 140 7.57 -8.18 -11.05
C TYR A 140 6.55 -9.21 -11.56
N GLU A 141 6.19 -10.21 -10.74
CA GLU A 141 5.18 -11.22 -11.10
C GLU A 141 3.73 -10.77 -10.84
N TYR A 142 3.52 -9.51 -10.46
CA TYR A 142 2.19 -9.00 -10.21
C TYR A 142 1.44 -8.77 -11.53
N ILE A 143 0.48 -9.65 -11.83
CA ILE A 143 -0.40 -9.57 -13.01
C ILE A 143 -1.58 -8.63 -12.69
N GLY A 144 -1.30 -7.44 -12.21
CA GLY A 144 -2.31 -6.43 -11.87
C GLY A 144 -2.27 -5.21 -12.79
N ASP A 145 -3.30 -4.37 -12.68
CA ASP A 145 -3.38 -3.12 -13.41
C ASP A 145 -2.53 -2.05 -12.71
N THR A 146 -1.84 -1.22 -13.47
CA THR A 146 -1.06 -0.07 -12.97
C THR A 146 -1.93 0.93 -12.21
N ARG A 147 -3.24 0.94 -12.41
CA ARG A 147 -4.22 1.71 -11.62
C ARG A 147 -4.21 1.38 -10.13
N THR A 148 -3.69 0.21 -9.75
CA THR A 148 -3.44 -0.13 -8.34
C THR A 148 -2.59 0.94 -7.66
N VAL A 149 -1.57 1.45 -8.35
CA VAL A 149 -0.72 2.54 -7.84
C VAL A 149 -1.52 3.82 -7.63
N ASP A 150 -2.36 4.19 -8.60
CA ASP A 150 -3.17 5.41 -8.53
C ASP A 150 -4.10 5.40 -7.30
N VAL A 151 -4.72 4.25 -7.03
CA VAL A 151 -5.60 4.07 -5.87
C VAL A 151 -4.84 4.24 -4.56
N HIS A 152 -3.65 3.65 -4.44
CA HIS A 152 -2.84 3.76 -3.23
C HIS A 152 -2.28 5.18 -3.03
N VAL A 153 -1.87 5.86 -4.11
CA VAL A 153 -1.46 7.28 -4.06
C VAL A 153 -2.62 8.18 -3.60
N LYS A 154 -3.84 7.95 -4.12
CA LYS A 154 -5.04 8.69 -3.67
C LYS A 154 -5.23 8.54 -2.16
N ARG A 155 -5.19 7.32 -1.64
CA ARG A 155 -5.34 7.05 -0.20
C ARG A 155 -4.23 7.67 0.65
N LEU A 156 -3.00 7.62 0.16
CA LEU A 156 -1.89 8.30 0.81
C LEU A 156 -2.19 9.79 0.97
N ARG A 157 -2.62 10.46 -0.09
CA ARG A 157 -2.97 11.89 -0.05
C ARG A 157 -4.14 12.21 0.87
N GLU A 158 -5.06 11.29 1.07
CA GLU A 158 -6.15 11.45 2.03
C GLU A 158 -5.65 11.38 3.49
N LYS A 159 -4.60 10.60 3.74
CA LYS A 159 -4.01 10.40 5.08
C LYS A 159 -2.91 11.38 5.42
N ILE A 160 -2.04 11.70 4.44
CA ILE A 160 -0.97 12.66 4.57
C ILE A 160 -1.30 13.88 3.69
N LYS A 161 -1.54 15.01 4.30
CA LYS A 161 -1.73 16.26 3.55
C LYS A 161 -0.38 16.80 3.10
N ASP A 162 -0.36 17.48 1.97
CA ASP A 162 0.84 18.18 1.51
C ASP A 162 1.36 19.16 2.57
N HIS A 163 2.67 19.16 2.75
CA HIS A 163 3.35 20.06 3.65
C HIS A 163 4.08 21.16 2.86
N ASN A 164 4.42 22.29 3.50
CA ASN A 164 5.14 23.36 2.82
C ASN A 164 6.51 22.93 2.30
N GLY A 165 7.16 21.95 2.95
CA GLY A 165 8.49 21.45 2.59
C GLY A 165 8.48 20.24 1.64
N TRP A 166 7.34 19.57 1.45
CA TRP A 166 7.23 18.39 0.60
C TRP A 166 5.79 18.15 0.12
N SER A 167 5.66 17.38 -0.95
CA SER A 167 4.34 16.93 -1.46
C SER A 167 4.46 15.63 -2.23
N LEU A 168 3.37 14.86 -2.27
CA LEU A 168 3.25 13.69 -3.12
C LEU A 168 2.65 14.11 -4.47
N SER A 169 3.53 14.39 -5.44
CA SER A 169 3.18 15.04 -6.70
C SER A 169 2.93 14.04 -7.84
N THR A 170 1.97 14.37 -8.71
CA THR A 170 1.71 13.64 -9.95
C THR A 170 2.48 14.30 -11.10
N VAL A 171 3.21 13.48 -11.86
CA VAL A 171 3.78 13.88 -13.14
C VAL A 171 2.86 13.33 -14.24
N TRP A 172 2.08 14.21 -14.85
CA TRP A 172 1.04 13.83 -15.80
C TRP A 172 1.59 13.00 -16.97
N GLY A 173 0.90 11.92 -17.27
CA GLY A 173 1.31 11.00 -18.34
C GLY A 173 2.48 10.07 -17.98
N ILE A 174 3.15 10.26 -16.83
CA ILE A 174 4.32 9.46 -16.41
C ILE A 174 4.03 8.68 -15.12
N GLY A 175 3.86 9.36 -13.99
CA GLY A 175 3.71 8.69 -12.71
C GLY A 175 3.75 9.63 -11.53
N TYR A 176 4.53 9.29 -10.52
CA TYR A 176 4.54 9.97 -9.22
C TYR A 176 5.95 10.25 -8.71
N LYS A 177 6.06 11.27 -7.87
CA LYS A 177 7.29 11.59 -7.12
C LYS A 177 6.94 12.11 -5.73
N PHE A 178 7.84 11.92 -4.78
CA PHE A 178 7.87 12.67 -3.52
C PHE A 178 8.71 13.93 -3.77
N GLU A 179 8.07 15.08 -3.80
CA GLU A 179 8.69 16.35 -4.12
C GLU A 179 9.10 17.06 -2.85
N VAL A 180 10.37 17.40 -2.74
CA VAL A 180 10.93 18.23 -1.66
C VAL A 180 11.22 19.59 -2.25
N LYS A 181 10.74 20.63 -1.56
CA LYS A 181 10.86 22.06 -1.96
C LYS A 181 12.06 22.70 -1.33
#